data_e43d6416c47e0c8c378d313fa0ee37b1
#
_entry.id   e43d6416c47e0c8c378d313fa0ee37b1
#
_cell.length_a   1.000
_cell.length_b   1.000
_cell.length_c   1.000
_cell.angle_alpha   90.00
_cell.angle_beta   90.00
_cell.angle_gamma   90.00
#
_symmetry.space_group_name_H-M   'P 1'
#
loop_
_entity.id
_entity.type
_entity.pdbx_description
1 polymer ?
#
loop_
_entity_poly.entity_id
_entity_poly.type
_entity_poly.pdbx_seq_one_letter_code
_entity_poly.pdbx_strand_id
1 'polypeptide(L)'
;MSELNLMKLQNGSDVRGIAIEGVEGEHVNLTDEAANLIGQAFVLWLEKKCGKKANELKIGIGRDARITGEKLALAAAEGISSTGAKVVNCGLATTPAMFMSIVFDQTKFDGSLMITASHLPFNRNGIKFFNVDGGLEHEDIEEILKTAQNLTPQKNSSPFAENFDLLSIYAEHLKQTICKELNSTESEKPLAGLKIVVDAGNGDAGFFVDKILIPLGANTEGSEFLEPDGMFPNHIPNPENKQAMQAIQKATVQNKADLGLIFDTDVDRMSAVFHTGEEVNRDSIIALFSAILAPDFPGSTIVTDSVTSDRLTFFLEKKLGLKHLRYMRGYKNVIDKCRELNEKGIVSPLAMETSGHGALKDNYYLDDGAFLAVKLISSLAKASKENKKIESFISELPPAGIEAEYRFKIKAENFKQYGKKVLEEFKSRAIKNKLNLPENFEGVRISFHDKNAEGWLLLRLSLHDPVMPLNIEGKTQKDKDAIVKTAKELVSGFELLDTTVLDN
;
A
#
# COMPACT_ATOMS: atom_id res chain seq x y z
N MET A 1 2.85 18.55 -32.26
CA MET A 1 2.47 18.16 -30.88
C MET A 1 2.08 16.72 -30.97
N SER A 2 2.75 15.82 -30.24
CA SER A 2 2.29 14.41 -30.16
C SER A 2 0.90 14.42 -29.55
N GLU A 3 -0.04 13.74 -30.15
CA GLU A 3 -1.39 13.59 -29.65
C GLU A 3 -1.33 13.04 -28.22
N LEU A 4 -1.97 13.72 -27.27
CA LEU A 4 -1.99 13.36 -25.85
C LEU A 4 -2.71 12.01 -25.70
N ASN A 5 -1.96 10.94 -25.39
CA ASN A 5 -2.54 9.61 -25.21
C ASN A 5 -2.77 9.33 -23.73
N LEU A 6 -3.93 9.69 -23.21
CA LEU A 6 -4.27 9.54 -21.81
C LEU A 6 -4.36 8.08 -21.35
N MET A 7 -4.64 7.14 -22.25
CA MET A 7 -4.71 5.70 -21.91
C MET A 7 -3.37 5.14 -21.40
N LYS A 8 -2.24 5.76 -21.78
CA LYS A 8 -0.92 5.37 -21.26
C LYS A 8 -0.70 5.75 -19.79
N LEU A 9 -1.56 6.58 -19.23
CA LEU A 9 -1.49 7.00 -17.84
C LEU A 9 -2.17 6.00 -16.89
N GLN A 10 -2.94 5.04 -17.42
CA GLN A 10 -3.59 4.04 -16.58
C GLN A 10 -2.57 3.12 -15.92
N ASN A 11 -2.67 3.03 -14.59
CA ASN A 11 -1.84 2.14 -13.78
C ASN A 11 -2.73 1.43 -12.74
N GLY A 12 -3.25 0.27 -13.13
CA GLY A 12 -4.26 -0.43 -12.32
C GLY A 12 -5.53 0.42 -12.13
N SER A 13 -5.87 0.69 -10.89
CA SER A 13 -7.00 1.51 -10.45
C SER A 13 -6.65 3.00 -10.25
N ASP A 14 -5.45 3.42 -10.67
CA ASP A 14 -4.94 4.78 -10.54
C ASP A 14 -4.53 5.35 -11.90
N VAL A 15 -4.30 6.66 -11.93
CA VAL A 15 -3.56 7.37 -12.98
C VAL A 15 -2.13 7.61 -12.49
N ARG A 16 -1.12 7.29 -13.30
CA ARG A 16 0.30 7.53 -12.99
C ARG A 16 1.03 8.04 -14.24
N GLY A 17 1.96 8.96 -14.06
CA GLY A 17 2.75 9.48 -15.16
C GLY A 17 4.02 10.20 -14.71
N ILE A 18 4.81 10.62 -15.70
CA ILE A 18 5.97 11.50 -15.53
C ILE A 18 5.40 12.93 -15.52
N ALA A 19 5.59 13.66 -14.42
CA ALA A 19 5.00 14.97 -14.22
C ALA A 19 6.05 16.12 -14.29
N ILE A 20 7.35 15.78 -14.18
CA ILE A 20 8.45 16.73 -14.32
C ILE A 20 9.62 16.08 -15.04
N GLU A 21 10.35 16.85 -15.85
CA GLU A 21 11.61 16.44 -16.47
C GLU A 21 12.70 16.27 -15.40
N GLY A 22 13.76 15.54 -15.71
CA GLY A 22 14.93 15.39 -14.83
C GLY A 22 15.54 14.00 -14.80
N VAL A 23 14.92 13.04 -15.50
CA VAL A 23 15.46 11.68 -15.70
C VAL A 23 15.68 11.46 -17.19
N GLU A 24 16.89 11.07 -17.57
CA GLU A 24 17.26 10.87 -18.98
C GLU A 24 16.37 9.78 -19.63
N GLY A 25 15.83 10.11 -20.79
CA GLY A 25 14.92 9.21 -21.54
C GLY A 25 13.48 9.19 -21.04
N GLU A 26 13.14 9.92 -19.99
CA GLU A 26 11.78 10.03 -19.46
C GLU A 26 11.19 11.42 -19.81
N HIS A 27 10.07 11.43 -20.55
CA HIS A 27 9.39 12.65 -20.97
C HIS A 27 8.06 12.82 -20.26
N VAL A 28 7.74 14.08 -19.90
CA VAL A 28 6.47 14.43 -19.25
C VAL A 28 5.29 13.97 -20.07
N ASN A 29 4.39 13.23 -19.44
CA ASN A 29 3.13 12.74 -20.02
C ASN A 29 1.91 12.98 -19.11
N LEU A 30 2.11 13.22 -17.81
CA LEU A 30 1.08 13.70 -16.90
C LEU A 30 1.19 15.21 -16.79
N THR A 31 0.52 15.91 -17.69
CA THR A 31 0.53 17.37 -17.82
C THR A 31 -0.65 18.02 -17.09
N ASP A 32 -0.62 19.34 -16.92
CA ASP A 32 -1.77 20.11 -16.42
C ASP A 32 -3.00 19.89 -17.31
N GLU A 33 -2.80 19.84 -18.63
CA GLU A 33 -3.87 19.53 -19.58
C GLU A 33 -4.49 18.15 -19.30
N ALA A 34 -3.66 17.13 -19.09
CA ALA A 34 -4.14 15.80 -18.74
C ALA A 34 -4.94 15.81 -17.42
N ALA A 35 -4.43 16.47 -16.37
CA ALA A 35 -5.11 16.56 -15.08
C ALA A 35 -6.47 17.28 -15.20
N ASN A 36 -6.54 18.34 -16.02
CA ASN A 36 -7.78 19.08 -16.28
C ASN A 36 -8.84 18.20 -16.97
N LEU A 37 -8.45 17.51 -18.05
CA LEU A 37 -9.34 16.62 -18.80
C LEU A 37 -9.84 15.46 -17.93
N ILE A 38 -8.94 14.88 -17.14
CA ILE A 38 -9.26 13.78 -16.21
C ILE A 38 -10.23 14.28 -15.12
N GLY A 39 -10.02 15.48 -14.58
CA GLY A 39 -10.94 16.11 -13.62
C GLY A 39 -12.35 16.29 -14.18
N GLN A 40 -12.49 16.79 -15.41
CA GLN A 40 -13.80 16.89 -16.08
C GLN A 40 -14.45 15.51 -16.25
N ALA A 41 -13.67 14.54 -16.74
CA ALA A 41 -14.18 13.19 -17.00
C ALA A 41 -14.61 12.47 -15.71
N PHE A 42 -13.92 12.70 -14.60
CA PHE A 42 -14.29 12.17 -13.28
C PHE A 42 -15.67 12.68 -12.85
N VAL A 43 -15.97 13.97 -13.04
CA VAL A 43 -17.31 14.49 -12.74
C VAL A 43 -18.38 13.80 -13.59
N LEU A 44 -18.16 13.66 -14.91
CA LEU A 44 -19.11 13.00 -15.81
C LEU A 44 -19.34 11.53 -15.43
N TRP A 45 -18.29 10.85 -14.99
CA TRP A 45 -18.38 9.49 -14.45
C TRP A 45 -19.17 9.47 -13.14
N LEU A 46 -18.89 10.41 -12.23
CA LEU A 46 -19.51 10.48 -10.91
C LEU A 46 -21.01 10.83 -11.00
N GLU A 47 -21.43 11.71 -11.94
CA GLU A 47 -22.85 11.98 -12.23
C GLU A 47 -23.63 10.70 -12.55
N LYS A 48 -23.06 9.85 -13.41
CA LYS A 48 -23.66 8.55 -13.77
C LYS A 48 -23.74 7.61 -12.57
N LYS A 49 -22.65 7.56 -11.77
CA LYS A 49 -22.52 6.65 -10.64
C LYS A 49 -23.46 7.03 -9.49
N CYS A 50 -23.57 8.33 -9.16
CA CYS A 50 -24.35 8.85 -8.03
C CYS A 50 -25.78 9.23 -8.41
N GLY A 51 -26.08 9.38 -9.71
CA GLY A 51 -27.39 9.88 -10.18
C GLY A 51 -27.65 11.35 -9.84
N LYS A 52 -26.59 12.13 -9.53
CA LYS A 52 -26.64 13.58 -9.24
C LYS A 52 -26.16 14.38 -10.44
N LYS A 53 -26.60 15.62 -10.57
CA LYS A 53 -26.05 16.56 -11.54
C LYS A 53 -24.75 17.18 -11.04
N ALA A 54 -23.87 17.60 -11.95
CA ALA A 54 -22.58 18.19 -11.61
C ALA A 54 -22.67 19.30 -10.54
N ASN A 55 -23.63 20.21 -10.67
CA ASN A 55 -23.82 21.32 -9.73
C ASN A 55 -24.31 20.90 -8.32
N GLU A 56 -24.68 19.65 -8.13
CA GLU A 56 -25.03 19.05 -6.84
C GLU A 56 -23.85 18.30 -6.20
N LEU A 57 -22.77 18.08 -6.97
CA LEU A 57 -21.59 17.33 -6.51
C LEU A 57 -20.63 18.22 -5.75
N LYS A 58 -20.09 17.69 -4.65
CA LYS A 58 -19.00 18.27 -3.85
C LYS A 58 -17.80 17.33 -3.88
N ILE A 59 -16.68 17.80 -4.41
CA ILE A 59 -15.50 16.97 -4.68
C ILE A 59 -14.29 17.55 -3.93
N GLY A 60 -13.61 16.72 -3.15
CA GLY A 60 -12.37 17.07 -2.49
C GLY A 60 -11.13 16.81 -3.35
N ILE A 61 -10.13 17.68 -3.29
CA ILE A 61 -8.81 17.45 -3.87
C ILE A 61 -7.76 17.66 -2.80
N GLY A 62 -6.95 16.63 -2.56
CA GLY A 62 -5.74 16.69 -1.73
C GLY A 62 -4.51 16.30 -2.54
N ARG A 63 -3.36 16.55 -2.00
CA ARG A 63 -2.07 16.23 -2.62
C ARG A 63 -1.03 15.80 -1.58
N ASP A 64 -0.06 15.04 -2.02
CA ASP A 64 1.14 14.75 -1.24
C ASP A 64 2.22 15.87 -1.39
N ALA A 65 3.38 15.63 -0.79
CA ALA A 65 4.52 16.55 -0.77
C ALA A 65 5.15 16.82 -2.15
N ARG A 66 4.79 16.08 -3.20
CA ARG A 66 5.44 16.14 -4.53
C ARG A 66 5.37 17.54 -5.14
N ILE A 67 6.49 17.97 -5.76
CA ILE A 67 6.69 19.32 -6.32
C ILE A 67 5.56 19.70 -7.30
N THR A 68 5.11 18.77 -8.12
CA THR A 68 4.07 19.00 -9.14
C THR A 68 2.65 18.91 -8.59
N GLY A 69 2.49 18.53 -7.30
CA GLY A 69 1.19 18.25 -6.69
C GLY A 69 0.23 19.42 -6.75
N GLU A 70 0.69 20.61 -6.36
CA GLU A 70 -0.14 21.83 -6.33
C GLU A 70 -0.64 22.22 -7.72
N LYS A 71 0.25 22.17 -8.71
CA LYS A 71 -0.07 22.53 -10.09
C LYS A 71 -1.07 21.55 -10.73
N LEU A 72 -0.89 20.24 -10.50
CA LEU A 72 -1.82 19.22 -10.99
C LEU A 72 -3.17 19.29 -10.27
N ALA A 73 -3.19 19.55 -8.95
CA ALA A 73 -4.41 19.75 -8.19
C ALA A 73 -5.22 20.96 -8.70
N LEU A 74 -4.53 22.08 -8.97
CA LEU A 74 -5.16 23.26 -9.55
C LEU A 74 -5.75 22.96 -10.92
N ALA A 75 -5.03 22.30 -11.80
CA ALA A 75 -5.50 21.94 -13.14
C ALA A 75 -6.70 20.99 -13.10
N ALA A 76 -6.67 19.98 -12.24
CA ALA A 76 -7.81 19.09 -12.02
C ALA A 76 -9.03 19.86 -11.49
N ALA A 77 -8.82 20.79 -10.53
CA ALA A 77 -9.88 21.63 -9.98
C ALA A 77 -10.52 22.54 -11.05
N GLU A 78 -9.71 23.12 -11.95
CA GLU A 78 -10.22 23.89 -13.10
C GLU A 78 -11.15 23.04 -13.97
N GLY A 79 -10.72 21.80 -14.27
CA GLY A 79 -11.54 20.85 -15.04
C GLY A 79 -12.84 20.50 -14.34
N ILE A 80 -12.78 20.11 -13.06
CA ILE A 80 -13.95 19.75 -12.25
C ILE A 80 -14.93 20.93 -12.15
N SER A 81 -14.44 22.11 -11.75
CA SER A 81 -15.29 23.28 -11.54
C SER A 81 -15.93 23.80 -12.82
N SER A 82 -15.30 23.58 -13.98
CA SER A 82 -15.86 23.94 -15.28
C SER A 82 -17.16 23.19 -15.63
N THR A 83 -17.38 22.03 -15.03
CA THR A 83 -18.63 21.24 -15.17
C THR A 83 -19.77 21.77 -14.29
N GLY A 84 -19.48 22.68 -13.35
CA GLY A 84 -20.40 23.20 -12.35
C GLY A 84 -20.31 22.52 -10.99
N ALA A 85 -19.48 21.49 -10.82
CA ALA A 85 -19.27 20.83 -9.53
C ALA A 85 -18.49 21.74 -8.56
N LYS A 86 -18.79 21.61 -7.26
CA LYS A 86 -18.08 22.34 -6.20
C LYS A 86 -16.79 21.60 -5.84
N VAL A 87 -15.67 22.32 -5.86
CA VAL A 87 -14.35 21.77 -5.53
C VAL A 87 -13.86 22.33 -4.19
N VAL A 88 -13.43 21.44 -3.31
CA VAL A 88 -12.82 21.76 -2.01
C VAL A 88 -11.33 21.46 -2.06
N ASN A 89 -10.50 22.45 -1.76
CA ASN A 89 -9.06 22.28 -1.65
C ASN A 89 -8.72 21.75 -0.25
N CYS A 90 -8.25 20.51 -0.18
CA CYS A 90 -7.78 19.89 1.07
C CYS A 90 -6.28 20.14 1.35
N GLY A 91 -5.56 20.78 0.42
CA GLY A 91 -4.14 21.08 0.56
C GLY A 91 -3.27 19.82 0.65
N LEU A 92 -2.26 19.85 1.52
CA LEU A 92 -1.51 18.65 1.89
C LEU A 92 -2.45 17.69 2.64
N ALA A 93 -2.52 16.45 2.18
CA ALA A 93 -3.37 15.42 2.73
C ALA A 93 -2.76 14.04 2.47
N THR A 94 -3.25 13.04 3.16
CA THR A 94 -2.86 11.64 2.95
C THR A 94 -3.90 10.90 2.12
N THR A 95 -3.50 9.84 1.46
CA THR A 95 -4.43 8.97 0.72
C THR A 95 -5.59 8.49 1.61
N PRO A 96 -5.37 7.96 2.83
CA PRO A 96 -6.47 7.59 3.71
C PRO A 96 -7.34 8.78 4.15
N ALA A 97 -6.76 9.96 4.40
CA ALA A 97 -7.57 11.14 4.72
C ALA A 97 -8.51 11.53 3.59
N MET A 98 -8.06 11.43 2.32
CA MET A 98 -8.89 11.73 1.16
C MET A 98 -10.04 10.73 1.00
N PHE A 99 -9.82 9.44 1.27
CA PHE A 99 -10.93 8.50 1.35
C PHE A 99 -11.89 8.87 2.50
N MET A 100 -11.36 9.13 3.70
CA MET A 100 -12.19 9.45 4.87
C MET A 100 -12.98 10.75 4.70
N SER A 101 -12.60 11.64 3.78
CA SER A 101 -13.38 12.84 3.45
C SER A 101 -14.78 12.53 2.90
N ILE A 102 -14.99 11.33 2.38
CA ILE A 102 -16.29 10.83 1.92
C ILE A 102 -17.13 10.31 3.09
N VAL A 103 -16.45 9.79 4.13
CA VAL A 103 -17.07 9.15 5.30
C VAL A 103 -17.43 10.16 6.38
N PHE A 104 -16.55 11.13 6.64
CA PHE A 104 -16.73 12.10 7.73
C PHE A 104 -17.96 12.98 7.55
N ASP A 105 -18.71 13.18 8.63
CA ASP A 105 -19.91 14.05 8.63
C ASP A 105 -19.60 15.50 8.27
N GLN A 106 -18.38 15.98 8.58
CA GLN A 106 -17.94 17.34 8.31
C GLN A 106 -17.71 17.61 6.82
N THR A 107 -17.45 16.58 6.03
CA THR A 107 -17.12 16.71 4.61
C THR A 107 -18.15 16.07 3.71
N LYS A 108 -18.42 14.78 3.88
CA LYS A 108 -19.36 13.97 3.06
C LYS A 108 -19.25 14.28 1.58
N PHE A 109 -18.03 14.30 1.06
CA PHE A 109 -17.82 14.55 -0.36
C PHE A 109 -18.44 13.43 -1.19
N ASP A 110 -18.97 13.75 -2.35
CA ASP A 110 -19.49 12.78 -3.31
C ASP A 110 -18.38 11.99 -3.99
N GLY A 111 -17.19 12.61 -4.08
CA GLY A 111 -15.96 12.00 -4.57
C GLY A 111 -14.75 12.78 -4.09
N SER A 112 -13.58 12.17 -4.18
CA SER A 112 -12.32 12.85 -3.88
C SER A 112 -11.18 12.36 -4.76
N LEU A 113 -10.20 13.24 -4.97
CA LEU A 113 -8.96 12.96 -5.68
C LEU A 113 -7.78 13.16 -4.76
N MET A 114 -6.85 12.21 -4.76
CA MET A 114 -5.54 12.36 -4.16
C MET A 114 -4.47 12.45 -5.25
N ILE A 115 -3.80 13.60 -5.31
CA ILE A 115 -2.69 13.82 -6.23
C ILE A 115 -1.43 13.25 -5.60
N THR A 116 -1.01 12.07 -6.04
CA THR A 116 0.12 11.32 -5.48
C THR A 116 0.65 10.28 -6.46
N ALA A 117 1.90 9.93 -6.32
CA ALA A 117 2.48 8.75 -6.94
C ALA A 117 3.02 7.76 -5.89
N SER A 118 2.54 7.84 -4.63
CA SER A 118 2.99 7.00 -3.52
C SER A 118 4.54 7.05 -3.43
N HIS A 119 5.20 5.92 -3.37
CA HIS A 119 6.65 5.77 -3.23
C HIS A 119 7.48 5.93 -4.53
N LEU A 120 6.86 6.29 -5.65
CA LEU A 120 7.60 6.45 -6.92
C LEU A 120 8.57 7.63 -6.87
N PRO A 121 9.60 7.68 -7.74
CA PRO A 121 10.59 8.75 -7.78
C PRO A 121 9.98 10.16 -7.89
N PHE A 122 10.77 11.19 -7.57
CA PHE A 122 10.36 12.59 -7.49
C PHE A 122 9.71 13.13 -8.79
N ASN A 123 10.11 12.59 -9.94
CA ASN A 123 9.62 13.03 -11.26
C ASN A 123 8.27 12.42 -11.64
N ARG A 124 7.73 11.51 -10.84
CA ARG A 124 6.41 10.89 -11.03
C ARG A 124 5.35 11.63 -10.24
N ASN A 125 4.12 11.61 -10.76
CA ASN A 125 2.92 11.94 -10.02
C ASN A 125 1.75 11.11 -10.54
N GLY A 126 0.58 11.26 -9.95
CA GLY A 126 -0.61 10.51 -10.31
C GLY A 126 -1.86 11.07 -9.67
N ILE A 127 -2.96 10.35 -9.88
CA ILE A 127 -4.26 10.66 -9.29
C ILE A 127 -4.89 9.36 -8.83
N LYS A 128 -5.19 9.26 -7.54
CA LYS A 128 -6.09 8.25 -6.97
C LYS A 128 -7.48 8.84 -6.84
N PHE A 129 -8.50 8.01 -7.00
CA PHE A 129 -9.88 8.43 -7.02
C PHE A 129 -10.68 7.65 -5.99
N PHE A 130 -11.58 8.34 -5.31
CA PHE A 130 -12.46 7.75 -4.31
C PHE A 130 -13.91 8.21 -4.53
N ASN A 131 -14.84 7.31 -4.24
CA ASN A 131 -16.27 7.57 -4.13
C ASN A 131 -16.83 6.86 -2.89
N VAL A 132 -18.15 6.87 -2.73
CA VAL A 132 -18.83 6.22 -1.58
C VAL A 132 -18.56 4.71 -1.48
N ASP A 133 -18.20 4.03 -2.56
CA ASP A 133 -17.91 2.60 -2.58
C ASP A 133 -16.43 2.29 -2.23
N GLY A 134 -15.57 3.31 -2.20
CA GLY A 134 -14.12 3.18 -1.94
C GLY A 134 -13.26 3.73 -3.08
N GLY A 135 -12.05 3.18 -3.25
CA GLY A 135 -11.21 3.45 -4.42
C GLY A 135 -11.83 2.89 -5.69
N LEU A 136 -11.64 3.58 -6.82
CA LEU A 136 -12.21 3.18 -8.10
C LEU A 136 -11.60 1.88 -8.63
N GLU A 137 -12.32 1.20 -9.53
CA GLU A 137 -11.87 0.00 -10.21
C GLU A 137 -11.05 0.32 -11.47
N HIS A 138 -10.33 -0.70 -11.96
CA HIS A 138 -9.58 -0.59 -13.22
C HIS A 138 -10.46 -0.12 -14.38
N GLU A 139 -11.65 -0.66 -14.51
CA GLU A 139 -12.64 -0.36 -15.55
C GLU A 139 -13.18 1.06 -15.42
N ASP A 140 -13.34 1.58 -14.21
CA ASP A 140 -13.75 2.95 -13.95
C ASP A 140 -12.70 3.95 -14.45
N ILE A 141 -11.41 3.68 -14.15
CA ILE A 141 -10.30 4.50 -14.64
C ILE A 141 -10.21 4.45 -16.17
N GLU A 142 -10.40 3.28 -16.76
CA GLU A 142 -10.43 3.13 -18.21
C GLU A 142 -11.56 3.99 -18.83
N GLU A 143 -12.78 3.98 -18.25
CA GLU A 143 -13.90 4.81 -18.70
C GLU A 143 -13.59 6.30 -18.56
N ILE A 144 -13.03 6.72 -17.43
CA ILE A 144 -12.63 8.12 -17.17
C ILE A 144 -11.61 8.58 -18.22
N LEU A 145 -10.57 7.80 -18.47
CA LEU A 145 -9.51 8.15 -19.43
C LEU A 145 -10.02 8.18 -20.87
N LYS A 146 -10.87 7.24 -21.27
CA LYS A 146 -11.56 7.26 -22.59
C LYS A 146 -12.43 8.48 -22.74
N THR A 147 -13.15 8.87 -21.71
CA THR A 147 -13.98 10.09 -21.72
C THR A 147 -13.11 11.33 -21.82
N ALA A 148 -12.05 11.43 -21.00
CA ALA A 148 -11.12 12.54 -21.00
C ALA A 148 -10.44 12.78 -22.36
N GLN A 149 -10.14 11.72 -23.11
CA GLN A 149 -9.52 11.80 -24.44
C GLN A 149 -10.35 12.60 -25.46
N ASN A 150 -11.67 12.73 -25.23
CA ASN A 150 -12.61 13.40 -26.13
C ASN A 150 -13.03 14.80 -25.63
N LEU A 151 -12.48 15.27 -24.52
CA LEU A 151 -12.78 16.58 -23.94
C LEU A 151 -11.77 17.63 -24.39
N THR A 152 -12.06 18.89 -24.09
CA THR A 152 -11.16 20.02 -24.29
C THR A 152 -10.85 20.68 -22.95
N PRO A 153 -9.60 21.10 -22.71
CA PRO A 153 -9.25 21.77 -21.47
C PRO A 153 -10.06 23.02 -21.22
N GLN A 154 -10.50 23.20 -20.00
CA GLN A 154 -11.27 24.36 -19.56
C GLN A 154 -10.49 25.15 -18.52
N LYS A 155 -10.69 26.46 -18.47
CA LYS A 155 -10.08 27.32 -17.45
C LYS A 155 -11.13 27.92 -16.54
N ASN A 156 -10.80 27.95 -15.25
CA ASN A 156 -11.57 28.68 -14.24
C ASN A 156 -10.58 29.45 -13.35
N SER A 157 -10.72 30.77 -13.28
CA SER A 157 -9.83 31.62 -12.47
C SER A 157 -9.99 31.43 -10.95
N SER A 158 -11.08 30.81 -10.51
CA SER A 158 -11.37 30.53 -9.10
C SER A 158 -11.94 29.11 -8.95
N PRO A 159 -11.14 28.07 -9.21
CA PRO A 159 -11.66 26.70 -9.30
C PRO A 159 -12.08 26.13 -7.95
N PHE A 160 -11.48 26.57 -6.85
CA PHE A 160 -11.82 26.11 -5.51
C PHE A 160 -12.93 26.96 -4.89
N ALA A 161 -13.99 26.32 -4.43
CA ALA A 161 -15.07 26.96 -3.70
C ALA A 161 -14.67 27.30 -2.24
N GLU A 162 -13.84 26.46 -1.64
CA GLU A 162 -13.33 26.62 -0.25
C GLU A 162 -12.03 25.88 -0.05
N ASN A 163 -11.27 26.28 0.99
CA ASN A 163 -10.17 25.51 1.56
C ASN A 163 -10.64 24.80 2.82
N PHE A 164 -10.17 23.58 3.06
CA PHE A 164 -10.59 22.75 4.19
C PHE A 164 -9.40 21.99 4.78
N ASP A 165 -9.15 22.15 6.07
CA ASP A 165 -8.10 21.42 6.79
C ASP A 165 -8.56 19.98 7.11
N LEU A 166 -8.53 19.14 6.09
CA LEU A 166 -8.92 17.74 6.20
C LEU A 166 -7.98 16.95 7.12
N LEU A 167 -6.68 17.25 7.04
CA LEU A 167 -5.67 16.51 7.79
C LEU A 167 -5.84 16.65 9.30
N SER A 168 -6.29 17.82 9.79
CA SER A 168 -6.63 18.00 11.20
C SER A 168 -7.85 17.19 11.63
N ILE A 169 -8.88 17.08 10.79
CA ILE A 169 -10.06 16.24 11.08
C ILE A 169 -9.67 14.76 11.11
N TYR A 170 -8.84 14.32 10.15
CA TYR A 170 -8.34 12.94 10.13
C TYR A 170 -7.46 12.63 11.35
N ALA A 171 -6.56 13.54 11.71
CA ALA A 171 -5.73 13.39 12.92
C ALA A 171 -6.59 13.31 14.20
N GLU A 172 -7.65 14.10 14.29
CA GLU A 172 -8.61 14.03 15.42
C GLU A 172 -9.29 12.67 15.50
N HIS A 173 -9.74 12.13 14.35
CA HIS A 173 -10.30 10.78 14.27
C HIS A 173 -9.32 9.72 14.78
N LEU A 174 -8.04 9.80 14.37
CA LEU A 174 -7.00 8.88 14.82
C LEU A 174 -6.69 9.00 16.31
N LYS A 175 -6.63 10.24 16.87
CA LYS A 175 -6.47 10.47 18.30
C LYS A 175 -7.63 9.87 19.10
N GLN A 176 -8.86 10.12 18.66
CA GLN A 176 -10.05 9.58 19.32
C GLN A 176 -10.06 8.06 19.30
N THR A 177 -9.56 7.45 18.24
CA THR A 177 -9.42 6.00 18.16
C THR A 177 -8.45 5.47 19.20
N ILE A 178 -7.27 6.10 19.38
CA ILE A 178 -6.31 5.73 20.44
C ILE A 178 -6.95 5.89 21.83
N CYS A 179 -7.58 7.04 22.09
CA CYS A 179 -8.25 7.29 23.37
C CYS A 179 -9.31 6.25 23.69
N LYS A 180 -10.14 5.91 22.70
CA LYS A 180 -11.18 4.87 22.83
C LYS A 180 -10.57 3.49 23.15
N GLU A 181 -9.55 3.10 22.43
CA GLU A 181 -8.90 1.79 22.64
C GLU A 181 -8.20 1.66 23.99
N LEU A 182 -7.70 2.77 24.52
CA LEU A 182 -7.03 2.82 25.81
C LEU A 182 -7.96 3.17 26.98
N ASN A 183 -9.28 3.35 26.72
CA ASN A 183 -10.28 3.83 27.68
C ASN A 183 -9.78 5.09 28.41
N SER A 184 -9.31 6.08 27.66
CA SER A 184 -8.69 7.29 28.15
C SER A 184 -9.15 8.52 27.37
N THR A 185 -8.70 9.69 27.79
CA THR A 185 -8.94 10.98 27.13
C THR A 185 -7.61 11.62 26.73
N GLU A 186 -7.64 12.59 25.80
CA GLU A 186 -6.44 13.33 25.40
C GLU A 186 -5.79 14.06 26.59
N SER A 187 -6.60 14.58 27.52
CA SER A 187 -6.11 15.29 28.72
C SER A 187 -5.34 14.37 29.69
N GLU A 188 -5.61 13.09 29.68
CA GLU A 188 -4.92 12.09 30.51
C GLU A 188 -3.58 11.64 29.89
N LYS A 189 -3.25 12.12 28.67
CA LYS A 189 -1.99 11.79 28.00
C LYS A 189 -1.73 10.28 27.95
N PRO A 190 -2.59 9.50 27.27
CA PRO A 190 -2.55 8.03 27.34
C PRO A 190 -1.25 7.39 26.83
N LEU A 191 -0.41 8.13 26.09
CA LEU A 191 0.90 7.69 25.61
C LEU A 191 2.07 8.23 26.44
N ALA A 192 1.80 8.89 27.58
CA ALA A 192 2.85 9.39 28.47
C ALA A 192 3.76 8.25 28.94
N GLY A 193 5.07 8.49 28.90
CA GLY A 193 6.10 7.49 29.25
C GLY A 193 6.55 6.60 28.08
N LEU A 194 5.89 6.65 26.92
CA LEU A 194 6.34 5.99 25.70
C LEU A 194 7.20 6.93 24.86
N LYS A 195 8.28 6.41 24.30
CA LYS A 195 9.12 7.08 23.30
C LYS A 195 8.90 6.43 21.95
N ILE A 196 8.34 7.18 21.00
CA ILE A 196 8.00 6.70 19.66
C ILE A 196 8.65 7.63 18.65
N VAL A 197 9.54 7.12 17.82
CA VAL A 197 10.17 7.90 16.74
C VAL A 197 9.52 7.58 15.41
N VAL A 198 9.39 8.59 14.56
CA VAL A 198 8.75 8.51 13.24
C VAL A 198 9.73 8.95 12.18
N ASP A 199 9.83 8.18 11.12
CA ASP A 199 10.46 8.57 9.86
C ASP A 199 9.35 8.84 8.83
N ALA A 200 9.16 10.12 8.47
CA ALA A 200 8.16 10.54 7.49
C ALA A 200 8.73 10.58 6.06
N GLY A 201 10.01 10.30 5.86
CA GLY A 201 10.66 10.27 4.56
C GLY A 201 10.49 11.55 3.71
N ASN A 202 10.27 12.70 4.37
CA ASN A 202 9.85 13.96 3.73
C ASN A 202 8.51 13.87 2.96
N GLY A 203 7.69 12.86 3.27
CA GLY A 203 6.30 12.74 2.83
C GLY A 203 5.33 13.46 3.77
N ASP A 204 4.10 13.01 3.80
CA ASP A 204 3.02 13.68 4.52
C ASP A 204 2.85 13.20 5.97
N ALA A 205 3.64 12.21 6.44
CA ALA A 205 3.47 11.59 7.76
C ALA A 205 3.89 12.48 8.95
N GLY A 206 4.48 13.66 8.74
CA GLY A 206 4.87 14.57 9.82
C GLY A 206 3.72 14.94 10.76
N PHE A 207 2.49 15.05 10.24
CA PHE A 207 1.29 15.33 11.03
C PHE A 207 1.05 14.30 12.15
N PHE A 208 1.50 13.07 11.97
CA PHE A 208 1.34 12.00 12.95
C PHE A 208 2.08 12.31 14.25
N VAL A 209 3.24 12.94 14.14
CA VAL A 209 4.02 13.44 15.28
C VAL A 209 3.30 14.61 15.96
N ASP A 210 3.03 15.68 15.20
CA ASP A 210 2.58 16.95 15.75
C ASP A 210 1.12 16.93 16.19
N LYS A 211 0.25 16.26 15.43
CA LYS A 211 -1.19 16.28 15.66
C LYS A 211 -1.70 15.07 16.45
N ILE A 212 -0.90 13.99 16.62
CA ILE A 212 -1.35 12.77 17.29
C ILE A 212 -0.44 12.41 18.47
N LEU A 213 0.84 12.12 18.24
CA LEU A 213 1.73 11.58 19.27
C LEU A 213 2.00 12.58 20.39
N ILE A 214 2.43 13.80 20.05
CA ILE A 214 2.72 14.85 21.03
C ILE A 214 1.46 15.23 21.82
N PRO A 215 0.29 15.49 21.21
CA PRO A 215 -0.94 15.76 21.95
C PRO A 215 -1.33 14.65 22.93
N LEU A 216 -1.06 13.39 22.59
CA LEU A 216 -1.35 12.24 23.48
C LEU A 216 -0.25 11.95 24.50
N GLY A 217 0.84 12.72 24.51
CA GLY A 217 1.88 12.69 25.56
C GLY A 217 3.08 11.79 25.24
N ALA A 218 3.22 11.25 24.04
CA ALA A 218 4.41 10.49 23.65
C ALA A 218 5.65 11.41 23.54
N ASN A 219 6.82 10.89 23.87
CA ASN A 219 8.09 11.50 23.53
C ASN A 219 8.45 11.12 22.10
N THR A 220 8.64 12.10 21.23
CA THR A 220 8.93 11.91 19.80
C THR A 220 10.33 12.39 19.39
N GLU A 221 11.16 12.75 20.39
CA GLU A 221 12.54 13.20 20.13
C GLU A 221 13.34 12.12 19.41
N GLY A 222 13.94 12.50 18.29
CA GLY A 222 14.67 11.59 17.38
C GLY A 222 13.83 11.16 16.17
N SER A 223 12.61 11.68 16.02
CA SER A 223 11.87 11.53 14.75
C SER A 223 12.58 12.30 13.63
N GLU A 224 12.56 11.76 12.40
CA GLU A 224 13.37 12.24 11.29
C GLU A 224 12.51 12.56 10.06
N PHE A 225 13.00 13.49 9.22
CA PHE A 225 12.46 13.84 7.89
C PHE A 225 10.96 14.19 7.88
N LEU A 226 10.52 14.93 8.93
CA LEU A 226 9.10 15.24 9.18
C LEU A 226 8.56 16.31 8.23
N GLU A 227 9.43 17.21 7.75
CA GLU A 227 9.01 18.30 6.85
C GLU A 227 8.79 17.77 5.43
N PRO A 228 7.64 18.05 4.81
CA PRO A 228 7.35 17.65 3.44
C PRO A 228 8.33 18.26 2.42
N ASP A 229 8.98 17.41 1.62
CA ASP A 229 9.87 17.83 0.53
C ASP A 229 9.75 16.86 -0.65
N GLY A 230 9.11 17.30 -1.73
CA GLY A 230 8.84 16.46 -2.90
C GLY A 230 10.06 16.02 -3.71
N MET A 231 11.30 16.43 -3.32
CA MET A 231 12.54 15.88 -3.86
C MET A 231 13.02 14.65 -3.11
N PHE A 232 12.48 14.37 -1.91
CA PHE A 232 12.87 13.25 -1.06
C PHE A 232 14.38 13.12 -0.85
N PRO A 233 15.05 14.16 -0.32
CA PRO A 233 16.51 14.28 -0.36
C PRO A 233 17.24 13.25 0.52
N ASN A 234 16.57 12.64 1.48
CA ASN A 234 17.20 11.76 2.47
C ASN A 234 17.17 10.29 2.05
N HIS A 235 16.03 9.80 1.63
CA HIS A 235 15.83 8.47 1.07
C HIS A 235 14.48 8.40 0.33
N ILE A 236 14.28 7.36 -0.44
CA ILE A 236 12.96 7.07 -1.04
C ILE A 236 11.98 6.76 0.09
N PRO A 237 10.84 7.48 0.20
CA PRO A 237 9.84 7.25 1.24
C PRO A 237 9.04 5.98 0.96
N ASN A 238 9.63 4.84 1.29
CA ASN A 238 9.07 3.51 1.08
C ASN A 238 9.56 2.57 2.19
N PRO A 239 8.67 2.00 3.01
CA PRO A 239 9.03 1.05 4.06
C PRO A 239 9.82 -0.19 3.58
N GLU A 240 9.68 -0.57 2.30
CA GLU A 240 10.48 -1.66 1.70
C GLU A 240 11.89 -1.21 1.26
N ASN A 241 12.17 0.09 1.25
CA ASN A 241 13.48 0.60 0.85
C ASN A 241 14.51 0.35 1.97
N LYS A 242 15.61 -0.32 1.62
CA LYS A 242 16.64 -0.69 2.59
C LYS A 242 17.27 0.52 3.29
N GLN A 243 17.51 1.62 2.57
CA GLN A 243 18.10 2.83 3.15
C GLN A 243 17.12 3.51 4.11
N ALA A 244 15.85 3.58 3.76
CA ALA A 244 14.79 4.10 4.60
C ALA A 244 14.64 3.27 5.89
N MET A 245 14.59 1.94 5.75
CA MET A 245 14.52 1.05 6.91
C MET A 245 15.76 1.19 7.82
N GLN A 246 16.95 1.33 7.26
CA GLN A 246 18.18 1.55 8.04
C GLN A 246 18.16 2.89 8.79
N ALA A 247 17.56 3.93 8.23
CA ALA A 247 17.42 5.23 8.90
C ALA A 247 16.57 5.09 10.15
N ILE A 248 15.36 4.54 10.05
CA ILE A 248 14.48 4.38 11.21
C ILE A 248 15.03 3.36 12.24
N GLN A 249 15.71 2.29 11.81
CA GLN A 249 16.40 1.37 12.73
C GLN A 249 17.43 2.12 13.58
N LYS A 250 18.26 2.93 12.93
CA LYS A 250 19.27 3.76 13.60
C LYS A 250 18.62 4.77 14.54
N ALA A 251 17.59 5.51 14.09
CA ALA A 251 16.86 6.48 14.91
C ALA A 251 16.26 5.81 16.15
N THR A 252 15.62 4.65 16.00
CA THR A 252 15.01 3.88 17.09
C THR A 252 16.03 3.51 18.15
N VAL A 253 17.15 2.90 17.75
CA VAL A 253 18.19 2.42 18.69
C VAL A 253 18.94 3.57 19.35
N GLN A 254 19.37 4.58 18.59
CA GLN A 254 20.14 5.71 19.11
C GLN A 254 19.34 6.54 20.12
N ASN A 255 18.04 6.70 19.87
CA ASN A 255 17.16 7.45 20.74
C ASN A 255 16.54 6.59 21.85
N LYS A 256 16.85 5.28 21.93
CA LYS A 256 16.26 4.34 22.89
C LYS A 256 14.73 4.39 22.86
N ALA A 257 14.16 4.46 21.64
CA ALA A 257 12.72 4.52 21.47
C ALA A 257 12.09 3.14 21.76
N ASP A 258 10.88 3.12 22.28
CA ASP A 258 10.09 1.90 22.49
C ASP A 258 9.60 1.33 21.15
N LEU A 259 9.42 2.20 20.15
CA LEU A 259 8.97 1.85 18.80
C LEU A 259 9.45 2.88 17.79
N GLY A 260 9.92 2.43 16.64
CA GLY A 260 10.10 3.22 15.42
C GLY A 260 8.97 2.96 14.44
N LEU A 261 8.48 4.00 13.79
CA LEU A 261 7.47 3.94 12.73
C LEU A 261 8.01 4.57 11.46
N ILE A 262 7.74 3.96 10.32
CA ILE A 262 8.07 4.50 9.01
C ILE A 262 6.87 4.42 8.10
N PHE A 263 6.63 5.49 7.33
CA PHE A 263 5.54 5.61 6.38
C PHE A 263 6.05 5.81 4.96
N ASP A 264 5.20 5.55 3.99
CA ASP A 264 5.44 6.04 2.63
C ASP A 264 4.92 7.47 2.44
N THR A 265 5.08 8.01 1.23
CA THR A 265 4.84 9.43 0.94
C THR A 265 3.43 9.88 1.32
N ASP A 266 2.41 9.13 0.93
CA ASP A 266 0.99 9.46 1.08
C ASP A 266 0.29 8.68 2.19
N VAL A 267 1.09 7.97 3.02
CA VAL A 267 0.71 7.36 4.31
C VAL A 267 -0.31 6.22 4.19
N ASP A 268 -0.43 5.60 3.03
CA ASP A 268 -1.25 4.40 2.87
C ASP A 268 -0.50 3.11 3.31
N ARG A 269 0.84 3.20 3.52
CA ARG A 269 1.67 2.11 4.05
C ARG A 269 2.44 2.51 5.27
N MET A 270 2.68 1.53 6.13
CA MET A 270 3.56 1.68 7.28
C MET A 270 4.39 0.42 7.53
N SER A 271 5.50 0.61 8.22
CA SER A 271 6.25 -0.46 8.84
C SER A 271 6.78 -0.01 10.21
N ALA A 272 7.36 -0.91 10.97
CA ALA A 272 7.81 -0.61 12.31
C ALA A 272 9.19 -1.19 12.60
N VAL A 273 9.80 -0.69 13.68
CA VAL A 273 11.07 -1.18 14.23
C VAL A 273 10.90 -1.31 15.74
N PHE A 274 11.19 -2.48 16.27
CA PHE A 274 11.18 -2.70 17.71
C PHE A 274 12.34 -1.95 18.40
N HIS A 275 12.24 -1.76 19.70
CA HIS A 275 13.27 -1.09 20.52
C HIS A 275 14.67 -1.71 20.37
N THR A 276 14.77 -2.96 19.95
CA THR A 276 16.01 -3.68 19.67
C THR A 276 16.69 -3.26 18.35
N GLY A 277 15.99 -2.53 17.49
CA GLY A 277 16.40 -2.25 16.11
C GLY A 277 15.94 -3.31 15.11
N GLU A 278 15.22 -4.33 15.54
CA GLU A 278 14.67 -5.36 14.67
C GLU A 278 13.53 -4.77 13.83
N GLU A 279 13.61 -4.93 12.51
CA GLU A 279 12.58 -4.48 11.58
C GLU A 279 11.33 -5.37 11.64
N VAL A 280 10.17 -4.73 11.61
CA VAL A 280 8.86 -5.40 11.61
C VAL A 280 8.19 -5.11 10.28
N ASN A 281 8.61 -5.82 9.25
CA ASN A 281 8.09 -5.69 7.90
C ASN A 281 7.70 -7.06 7.33
N ARG A 282 7.18 -7.10 6.11
CA ARG A 282 6.80 -8.31 5.38
C ARG A 282 5.91 -9.23 6.24
N ASP A 283 6.30 -10.52 6.42
CA ASP A 283 5.55 -11.46 7.25
C ASP A 283 5.43 -11.03 8.72
N SER A 284 6.47 -10.36 9.25
CA SER A 284 6.51 -9.98 10.67
C SER A 284 5.44 -8.95 11.03
N ILE A 285 5.17 -7.97 10.13
CA ILE A 285 4.12 -6.99 10.38
C ILE A 285 2.73 -7.61 10.27
N ILE A 286 2.52 -8.53 9.32
CA ILE A 286 1.27 -9.27 9.18
C ILE A 286 1.04 -10.16 10.42
N ALA A 287 2.07 -10.84 10.87
CA ALA A 287 2.02 -11.66 12.09
C ALA A 287 1.67 -10.82 13.32
N LEU A 288 2.29 -9.64 13.47
CA LEU A 288 2.05 -8.74 14.59
C LEU A 288 0.60 -8.24 14.62
N PHE A 289 0.08 -7.74 13.49
CA PHE A 289 -1.33 -7.31 13.42
C PHE A 289 -2.29 -8.48 13.63
N SER A 290 -1.97 -9.65 13.12
CA SER A 290 -2.78 -10.85 13.34
C SER A 290 -2.81 -11.25 14.82
N ALA A 291 -1.67 -11.16 15.53
CA ALA A 291 -1.59 -11.43 16.96
C ALA A 291 -2.35 -10.39 17.80
N ILE A 292 -2.32 -9.12 17.38
CA ILE A 292 -3.11 -8.02 18.01
C ILE A 292 -4.61 -8.29 17.88
N LEU A 293 -5.05 -8.79 16.73
CA LEU A 293 -6.48 -8.97 16.42
C LEU A 293 -7.04 -10.34 16.87
N ALA A 294 -6.18 -11.36 17.05
CA ALA A 294 -6.61 -12.72 17.35
C ALA A 294 -7.52 -12.84 18.60
N PRO A 295 -7.28 -12.09 19.72
CA PRO A 295 -8.17 -12.17 20.89
C PRO A 295 -9.59 -11.71 20.61
N ASP A 296 -9.77 -10.69 19.76
CA ASP A 296 -11.07 -10.12 19.44
C ASP A 296 -11.79 -10.87 18.31
N PHE A 297 -11.01 -11.58 17.46
CA PHE A 297 -11.51 -12.30 16.28
C PHE A 297 -11.00 -13.75 16.22
N PRO A 298 -11.28 -14.60 17.23
CA PRO A 298 -10.77 -15.97 17.25
C PRO A 298 -11.29 -16.79 16.07
N GLY A 299 -10.42 -17.59 15.43
CA GLY A 299 -10.76 -18.44 14.30
C GLY A 299 -11.04 -17.70 12.98
N SER A 300 -10.81 -16.39 12.93
CA SER A 300 -11.01 -15.57 11.72
C SER A 300 -10.00 -15.89 10.63
N THR A 301 -10.27 -15.39 9.43
CA THR A 301 -9.40 -15.54 8.25
C THR A 301 -8.60 -14.25 8.03
N ILE A 302 -7.28 -14.37 7.95
CA ILE A 302 -6.37 -13.28 7.55
C ILE A 302 -6.08 -13.43 6.07
N VAL A 303 -6.35 -12.39 5.29
CA VAL A 303 -6.08 -12.34 3.85
C VAL A 303 -4.75 -11.65 3.60
N THR A 304 -3.86 -12.31 2.85
CA THR A 304 -2.54 -11.77 2.52
C THR A 304 -2.24 -11.88 1.04
N ASP A 305 -1.18 -11.22 0.58
CA ASP A 305 -0.67 -11.42 -0.77
C ASP A 305 -0.02 -12.80 -0.97
N SER A 306 0.25 -13.13 -2.23
CA SER A 306 0.73 -14.45 -2.65
C SER A 306 2.17 -14.76 -2.25
N VAL A 307 2.98 -13.75 -1.90
CA VAL A 307 4.42 -13.92 -1.61
C VAL A 307 4.73 -14.08 -0.12
N THR A 308 3.72 -14.20 0.73
CA THR A 308 3.92 -14.52 2.14
C THR A 308 4.49 -15.92 2.34
N SER A 309 5.31 -16.08 3.38
CA SER A 309 6.04 -17.30 3.70
C SER A 309 5.16 -18.38 4.36
N ASP A 310 5.62 -19.62 4.32
CA ASP A 310 4.97 -20.72 5.04
C ASP A 310 5.14 -20.60 6.57
N ARG A 311 6.16 -19.87 7.06
CA ARG A 311 6.31 -19.54 8.48
C ARG A 311 5.14 -18.70 9.01
N LEU A 312 4.61 -17.79 8.19
CA LEU A 312 3.45 -16.99 8.54
C LEU A 312 2.21 -17.87 8.64
N THR A 313 1.98 -18.77 7.68
CA THR A 313 0.88 -19.75 7.76
C THR A 313 0.96 -20.57 9.04
N PHE A 314 2.14 -21.10 9.36
CA PHE A 314 2.34 -21.85 10.59
C PHE A 314 1.98 -21.03 11.84
N PHE A 315 2.44 -19.78 11.91
CA PHE A 315 2.18 -18.91 13.05
C PHE A 315 0.68 -18.61 13.18
N LEU A 316 0.03 -18.19 12.10
CA LEU A 316 -1.39 -17.86 12.11
C LEU A 316 -2.25 -19.07 12.51
N GLU A 317 -1.99 -20.25 11.90
CA GLU A 317 -2.86 -21.41 12.08
C GLU A 317 -2.52 -22.22 13.34
N LYS A 318 -1.23 -22.41 13.65
CA LYS A 318 -0.82 -23.29 14.75
C LYS A 318 -0.60 -22.56 16.07
N LYS A 319 -0.27 -21.24 16.03
CA LYS A 319 -0.01 -20.46 17.24
C LYS A 319 -1.18 -19.57 17.61
N LEU A 320 -1.80 -18.89 16.64
CA LEU A 320 -2.92 -17.99 16.89
C LEU A 320 -4.30 -18.64 16.71
N GLY A 321 -4.39 -19.84 16.10
CA GLY A 321 -5.67 -20.50 15.82
C GLY A 321 -6.52 -19.77 14.78
N LEU A 322 -5.91 -18.96 13.93
CA LEU A 322 -6.54 -18.24 12.83
C LEU A 322 -6.51 -19.09 11.54
N LYS A 323 -7.09 -18.58 10.47
CA LYS A 323 -6.99 -19.14 9.13
C LYS A 323 -6.17 -18.22 8.26
N HIS A 324 -5.32 -18.77 7.40
CA HIS A 324 -4.52 -18.00 6.45
C HIS A 324 -5.03 -18.19 5.03
N LEU A 325 -5.38 -17.09 4.35
CA LEU A 325 -5.73 -17.07 2.93
C LEU A 325 -4.74 -16.22 2.16
N ARG A 326 -3.80 -16.85 1.44
CA ARG A 326 -2.97 -16.18 0.45
C ARG A 326 -3.81 -15.91 -0.80
N TYR A 327 -3.84 -14.65 -1.24
CA TYR A 327 -4.57 -14.25 -2.43
C TYR A 327 -3.64 -13.58 -3.44
N MET A 328 -4.18 -13.08 -4.54
CA MET A 328 -3.41 -12.38 -5.56
C MET A 328 -2.79 -11.10 -4.99
N ARG A 329 -1.54 -10.84 -5.37
CA ARG A 329 -0.82 -9.60 -5.00
C ARG A 329 -1.53 -8.37 -5.57
N GLY A 330 -1.43 -7.27 -4.84
CA GLY A 330 -2.07 -5.98 -5.09
C GLY A 330 -3.03 -5.64 -3.96
N TYR A 331 -2.83 -4.49 -3.31
CA TYR A 331 -3.59 -4.09 -2.13
C TYR A 331 -5.11 -4.22 -2.33
N LYS A 332 -5.60 -3.79 -3.49
CA LYS A 332 -7.02 -3.89 -3.82
C LYS A 332 -7.50 -5.35 -3.87
N ASN A 333 -6.72 -6.26 -4.44
CA ASN A 333 -7.08 -7.68 -4.52
C ASN A 333 -7.29 -8.30 -3.14
N VAL A 334 -6.35 -8.05 -2.19
CA VAL A 334 -6.46 -8.60 -0.84
C VAL A 334 -7.59 -7.96 -0.04
N ILE A 335 -7.82 -6.65 -0.23
CA ILE A 335 -8.89 -5.91 0.41
C ILE A 335 -10.26 -6.39 -0.07
N ASP A 336 -10.47 -6.49 -1.38
CA ASP A 336 -11.72 -6.94 -1.98
C ASP A 336 -12.02 -8.40 -1.58
N LYS A 337 -10.98 -9.25 -1.49
CA LYS A 337 -11.15 -10.62 -1.00
C LYS A 337 -11.55 -10.67 0.46
N CYS A 338 -10.98 -9.80 1.30
CA CYS A 338 -11.37 -9.67 2.70
C CYS A 338 -12.83 -9.21 2.84
N ARG A 339 -13.26 -8.23 2.04
CA ARG A 339 -14.65 -7.75 1.98
C ARG A 339 -15.59 -8.86 1.54
N GLU A 340 -15.27 -9.57 0.45
CA GLU A 340 -16.05 -10.71 -0.08
C GLU A 340 -16.28 -11.79 0.99
N LEU A 341 -15.24 -12.13 1.77
CA LEU A 341 -15.35 -13.11 2.85
C LEU A 341 -16.36 -12.66 3.91
N ASN A 342 -16.28 -11.39 4.34
CA ASN A 342 -17.20 -10.85 5.33
C ASN A 342 -18.65 -10.80 4.82
N GLU A 343 -18.86 -10.46 3.54
CA GLU A 343 -20.18 -10.50 2.88
C GLU A 343 -20.76 -11.91 2.86
N LYS A 344 -19.92 -12.94 2.77
CA LYS A 344 -20.30 -14.35 2.85
C LYS A 344 -20.42 -14.88 4.28
N GLY A 345 -20.30 -14.01 5.29
CA GLY A 345 -20.39 -14.39 6.70
C GLY A 345 -19.12 -15.05 7.27
N ILE A 346 -18.00 -15.03 6.54
CA ILE A 346 -16.71 -15.49 7.02
C ILE A 346 -15.97 -14.30 7.62
N VAL A 347 -15.72 -14.35 8.93
CA VAL A 347 -15.04 -13.25 9.63
C VAL A 347 -13.61 -13.10 9.11
N SER A 348 -13.28 -11.94 8.55
CA SER A 348 -11.95 -11.56 8.09
C SER A 348 -11.68 -10.10 8.51
N PRO A 349 -10.94 -9.89 9.61
CA PRO A 349 -10.73 -8.56 10.17
C PRO A 349 -9.59 -7.79 9.48
N LEU A 350 -8.68 -8.47 8.80
CA LEU A 350 -7.45 -7.92 8.23
C LEU A 350 -7.20 -8.45 6.82
N ALA A 351 -6.93 -7.53 5.91
CA ALA A 351 -6.23 -7.76 4.66
C ALA A 351 -4.89 -7.04 4.72
N MET A 352 -3.77 -7.72 4.47
CA MET A 352 -2.45 -7.08 4.55
C MET A 352 -1.45 -7.70 3.59
N GLU A 353 -0.65 -6.85 2.95
CA GLU A 353 0.43 -7.26 2.06
C GLU A 353 1.81 -7.15 2.72
N THR A 354 2.75 -7.91 2.20
CA THR A 354 4.18 -7.84 2.58
C THR A 354 4.82 -6.47 2.33
N SER A 355 4.20 -5.64 1.50
CA SER A 355 4.64 -4.27 1.17
C SER A 355 4.29 -3.22 2.24
N GLY A 356 3.53 -3.59 3.28
CA GLY A 356 3.06 -2.68 4.33
C GLY A 356 1.68 -2.05 4.07
N HIS A 357 1.06 -2.32 2.91
CA HIS A 357 -0.35 -2.03 2.69
C HIS A 357 -1.20 -2.89 3.63
N GLY A 358 -2.19 -2.29 4.26
CA GLY A 358 -3.07 -3.05 5.14
C GLY A 358 -4.37 -2.35 5.46
N ALA A 359 -5.44 -3.12 5.42
CA ALA A 359 -6.80 -2.66 5.63
C ALA A 359 -7.49 -3.45 6.73
N LEU A 360 -8.11 -2.73 7.64
CA LEU A 360 -8.90 -3.30 8.72
C LEU A 360 -10.39 -3.15 8.42
N LYS A 361 -11.15 -4.20 8.71
CA LYS A 361 -12.62 -4.16 8.62
C LYS A 361 -13.21 -2.97 9.40
N ASP A 362 -12.67 -2.70 10.59
CA ASP A 362 -13.13 -1.62 11.47
C ASP A 362 -12.84 -0.22 10.91
N ASN A 363 -11.96 -0.12 9.92
CA ASN A 363 -11.62 1.12 9.20
C ASN A 363 -12.11 1.08 7.74
N TYR A 364 -13.35 0.64 7.51
CA TYR A 364 -14.01 0.63 6.19
C TYR A 364 -13.27 -0.17 5.12
N TYR A 365 -12.40 -1.10 5.49
CA TYR A 365 -11.47 -1.79 4.58
C TYR A 365 -10.56 -0.81 3.82
N LEU A 366 -10.26 0.33 4.43
CA LEU A 366 -9.37 1.32 3.88
C LEU A 366 -7.91 0.89 4.05
N ASP A 367 -7.14 1.00 2.98
CA ASP A 367 -5.68 0.91 3.01
C ASP A 367 -5.11 2.14 3.71
N ASP A 368 -4.64 1.97 4.96
CA ASP A 368 -4.41 3.08 5.89
C ASP A 368 -3.25 2.80 6.84
N GLY A 369 -2.06 3.27 6.45
CA GLY A 369 -0.86 3.10 7.27
C GLY A 369 -0.93 3.85 8.61
N ALA A 370 -1.59 5.01 8.66
CA ALA A 370 -1.74 5.75 9.90
C ALA A 370 -2.69 5.06 10.89
N PHE A 371 -3.79 4.48 10.41
CA PHE A 371 -4.69 3.71 11.25
C PHE A 371 -4.04 2.42 11.77
N LEU A 372 -3.24 1.74 10.93
CA LEU A 372 -2.42 0.62 11.38
C LEU A 372 -1.46 1.05 12.50
N ALA A 373 -0.76 2.19 12.34
CA ALA A 373 0.11 2.73 13.38
C ALA A 373 -0.65 3.01 14.69
N VAL A 374 -1.88 3.55 14.61
CA VAL A 374 -2.77 3.74 15.77
C VAL A 374 -3.04 2.43 16.50
N LYS A 375 -3.39 1.36 15.78
CA LYS A 375 -3.60 0.01 16.36
C LYS A 375 -2.35 -0.52 17.05
N LEU A 376 -1.19 -0.37 16.39
CA LEU A 376 0.09 -0.83 16.92
C LEU A 376 0.47 -0.06 18.20
N ILE A 377 0.36 1.28 18.18
CA ILE A 377 0.66 2.14 19.34
C ILE A 377 -0.27 1.84 20.52
N SER A 378 -1.57 1.66 20.25
CA SER A 378 -2.53 1.30 21.28
C SER A 378 -2.18 -0.05 21.93
N SER A 379 -1.73 -1.00 21.13
CA SER A 379 -1.28 -2.32 21.63
C SER A 379 0.04 -2.22 22.41
N LEU A 380 0.99 -1.39 21.96
CA LEU A 380 2.21 -1.08 22.69
C LEU A 380 1.90 -0.47 24.06
N ALA A 381 0.98 0.52 24.13
CA ALA A 381 0.59 1.15 25.36
C ALA A 381 -0.09 0.18 26.35
N LYS A 382 -0.94 -0.72 25.86
CA LYS A 382 -1.56 -1.79 26.67
C LYS A 382 -0.49 -2.77 27.19
N ALA A 383 0.41 -3.23 26.32
CA ALA A 383 1.50 -4.15 26.70
C ALA A 383 2.43 -3.52 27.75
N SER A 384 2.81 -2.24 27.56
CA SER A 384 3.66 -1.51 28.51
C SER A 384 3.04 -1.40 29.90
N LYS A 385 1.73 -1.15 30.02
CA LYS A 385 1.01 -1.16 31.31
C LYS A 385 1.08 -2.52 32.01
N GLU A 386 1.19 -3.60 31.26
CA GLU A 386 1.34 -4.97 31.77
C GLU A 386 2.80 -5.40 31.93
N ASN A 387 3.76 -4.49 31.79
CA ASN A 387 5.20 -4.78 31.75
C ASN A 387 5.58 -5.84 30.71
N LYS A 388 4.84 -5.91 29.59
CA LYS A 388 5.13 -6.76 28.44
C LYS A 388 5.76 -5.94 27.33
N LYS A 389 6.56 -6.60 26.51
CA LYS A 389 7.13 -6.01 25.29
C LYS A 389 6.27 -6.40 24.09
N ILE A 390 6.11 -5.47 23.14
CA ILE A 390 5.25 -5.69 21.95
C ILE A 390 5.79 -6.83 21.07
N GLU A 391 7.10 -7.01 20.98
CA GLU A 391 7.75 -8.11 20.25
C GLU A 391 7.40 -9.49 20.79
N SER A 392 6.96 -9.59 22.06
CA SER A 392 6.51 -10.87 22.62
C SER A 392 5.29 -11.44 21.91
N PHE A 393 4.51 -10.60 21.21
CA PHE A 393 3.31 -11.03 20.48
C PHE A 393 3.65 -11.94 19.29
N ILE A 394 4.86 -11.81 18.75
CA ILE A 394 5.35 -12.64 17.63
C ILE A 394 6.57 -13.49 17.99
N SER A 395 6.85 -13.70 19.28
CA SER A 395 8.00 -14.49 19.73
C SER A 395 7.97 -15.95 19.27
N GLU A 396 6.78 -16.48 18.94
CA GLU A 396 6.60 -17.82 18.38
C GLU A 396 6.57 -17.86 16.84
N LEU A 397 6.75 -16.71 16.16
CA LEU A 397 6.93 -16.69 14.72
C LEU A 397 8.29 -17.29 14.37
N PRO A 398 8.36 -18.35 13.56
CA PRO A 398 9.64 -18.91 13.17
C PRO A 398 10.54 -17.87 12.48
N PRO A 399 11.87 -17.99 12.59
CA PRO A 399 12.78 -17.05 11.91
C PRO A 399 12.55 -17.03 10.41
N ALA A 400 12.81 -15.89 9.78
CA ALA A 400 12.74 -15.74 8.33
C ALA A 400 13.73 -16.67 7.63
N GLY A 401 13.33 -17.22 6.49
CA GLY A 401 14.21 -17.93 5.59
C GLY A 401 15.13 -16.99 4.78
N ILE A 402 15.90 -17.59 3.89
CA ILE A 402 16.74 -16.85 2.95
C ILE A 402 15.98 -16.67 1.66
N GLU A 403 15.62 -15.43 1.37
CA GLU A 403 14.79 -15.03 0.23
C GLU A 403 15.62 -14.68 -1.01
N ALA A 404 15.01 -14.84 -2.18
CA ALA A 404 15.49 -14.32 -3.44
C ALA A 404 14.31 -14.00 -4.37
N GLU A 405 14.45 -12.94 -5.16
CA GLU A 405 13.55 -12.64 -6.28
C GLU A 405 14.35 -12.57 -7.58
N TYR A 406 13.90 -13.32 -8.56
CA TYR A 406 14.44 -13.31 -9.92
C TYR A 406 13.37 -12.82 -10.88
N ARG A 407 13.73 -11.98 -11.84
CA ARG A 407 12.80 -11.41 -12.82
C ARG A 407 13.17 -11.88 -14.22
N PHE A 408 12.40 -12.82 -14.75
CA PHE A 408 12.57 -13.35 -16.10
C PHE A 408 11.94 -12.41 -17.12
N LYS A 409 12.72 -11.86 -18.04
CA LYS A 409 12.19 -11.03 -19.13
C LYS A 409 11.54 -11.91 -20.19
N ILE A 410 10.34 -11.53 -20.64
CA ILE A 410 9.64 -12.17 -21.75
C ILE A 410 9.98 -11.41 -23.02
N LYS A 411 10.52 -12.11 -24.03
CA LYS A 411 10.91 -11.57 -25.36
C LYS A 411 9.80 -11.70 -26.39
N ALA A 412 8.67 -12.32 -26.05
CA ALA A 412 7.54 -12.49 -26.95
C ALA A 412 6.73 -11.18 -27.11
N GLU A 413 6.27 -10.88 -28.33
CA GLU A 413 5.41 -9.72 -28.60
C GLU A 413 4.13 -9.72 -27.74
N ASN A 414 3.42 -10.86 -27.68
CA ASN A 414 2.29 -11.05 -26.77
C ASN A 414 2.77 -11.71 -25.49
N PHE A 415 3.35 -10.92 -24.61
CA PHE A 415 3.91 -11.43 -23.35
C PHE A 415 2.87 -12.08 -22.45
N LYS A 416 1.62 -11.56 -22.43
CA LYS A 416 0.55 -12.13 -21.60
C LYS A 416 0.18 -13.56 -22.02
N GLN A 417 0.02 -13.78 -23.33
CA GLN A 417 -0.28 -15.11 -23.85
C GLN A 417 0.87 -16.08 -23.64
N TYR A 418 2.09 -15.63 -23.90
CA TYR A 418 3.28 -16.44 -23.70
C TYR A 418 3.50 -16.79 -22.23
N GLY A 419 3.38 -15.81 -21.32
CA GLY A 419 3.52 -16.03 -19.89
C GLY A 419 2.50 -17.02 -19.32
N LYS A 420 1.24 -16.96 -19.77
CA LYS A 420 0.22 -17.96 -19.41
C LYS A 420 0.64 -19.38 -19.86
N LYS A 421 1.13 -19.54 -21.09
CA LYS A 421 1.64 -20.82 -21.59
C LYS A 421 2.83 -21.33 -20.75
N VAL A 422 3.74 -20.43 -20.36
CA VAL A 422 4.85 -20.78 -19.47
C VAL A 422 4.34 -21.30 -18.13
N LEU A 423 3.36 -20.62 -17.51
CA LEU A 423 2.79 -21.04 -16.22
C LEU A 423 2.09 -22.42 -16.32
N GLU A 424 1.35 -22.66 -17.38
CA GLU A 424 0.68 -23.95 -17.62
C GLU A 424 1.69 -25.10 -17.75
N GLU A 425 2.72 -24.91 -18.54
CA GLU A 425 3.77 -25.91 -18.73
C GLU A 425 4.61 -26.10 -17.45
N PHE A 426 4.95 -24.99 -16.75
CA PHE A 426 5.66 -25.03 -15.46
C PHE A 426 4.88 -25.86 -14.44
N LYS A 427 3.56 -25.62 -14.33
CA LYS A 427 2.66 -26.40 -13.48
C LYS A 427 2.63 -27.87 -13.87
N SER A 428 2.54 -28.16 -15.18
CA SER A 428 2.54 -29.54 -15.71
C SER A 428 3.82 -30.30 -15.34
N ARG A 429 4.99 -29.64 -15.50
CA ARG A 429 6.29 -30.21 -15.11
C ARG A 429 6.40 -30.43 -13.61
N ALA A 430 5.90 -29.49 -12.80
CA ALA A 430 5.87 -29.65 -11.34
C ALA A 430 5.03 -30.86 -10.91
N ILE A 431 3.86 -31.06 -11.52
CA ILE A 431 3.00 -32.24 -11.27
C ILE A 431 3.72 -33.53 -11.69
N LYS A 432 4.35 -33.55 -12.89
CA LYS A 432 5.10 -34.71 -13.38
C LYS A 432 6.24 -35.11 -12.43
N ASN A 433 6.89 -34.11 -11.83
CA ASN A 433 7.96 -34.32 -10.85
C ASN A 433 7.42 -34.57 -9.43
N LYS A 434 6.11 -34.73 -9.26
CA LYS A 434 5.44 -35.00 -7.96
C LYS A 434 5.75 -33.95 -6.88
N LEU A 435 5.96 -32.69 -7.30
CA LEU A 435 6.15 -31.59 -6.36
C LEU A 435 4.84 -31.21 -5.69
N ASN A 436 4.91 -30.67 -4.47
CA ASN A 436 3.75 -30.26 -3.71
C ASN A 436 3.28 -28.86 -4.19
N LEU A 437 2.07 -28.80 -4.77
CA LEU A 437 1.42 -27.58 -5.22
C LEU A 437 0.25 -27.27 -4.28
N PRO A 438 0.43 -26.38 -3.28
CA PRO A 438 -0.67 -25.94 -2.44
C PRO A 438 -1.69 -25.14 -3.25
N GLU A 439 -2.92 -25.00 -2.68
CA GLU A 439 -3.91 -24.09 -3.25
C GLU A 439 -3.31 -22.67 -3.42
N ASN A 440 -3.51 -22.09 -4.57
CA ASN A 440 -2.91 -20.80 -4.92
C ASN A 440 -3.77 -20.06 -5.96
N PHE A 441 -3.91 -18.75 -5.80
CA PHE A 441 -4.74 -17.89 -6.64
C PHE A 441 -3.95 -17.09 -7.68
N GLU A 442 -2.61 -17.07 -7.57
CA GLU A 442 -1.74 -16.34 -8.49
C GLU A 442 -0.51 -17.17 -8.88
N GLY A 443 -0.28 -17.33 -10.18
CA GLY A 443 0.88 -18.06 -10.68
C GLY A 443 0.91 -19.53 -10.28
N VAL A 444 2.10 -20.07 -10.05
CA VAL A 444 2.33 -21.45 -9.61
C VAL A 444 3.24 -21.45 -8.38
N ARG A 445 2.67 -21.83 -7.22
CA ARG A 445 3.42 -22.01 -5.99
C ARG A 445 3.79 -23.47 -5.81
N ILE A 446 5.01 -23.74 -5.36
CA ILE A 446 5.52 -25.06 -4.97
C ILE A 446 6.08 -24.94 -3.56
N SER A 447 5.66 -25.86 -2.66
CA SER A 447 6.20 -25.96 -1.32
C SER A 447 7.10 -27.17 -1.16
N PHE A 448 8.21 -27.02 -0.49
CA PHE A 448 9.24 -28.03 -0.24
C PHE A 448 9.28 -28.35 1.25
N HIS A 449 9.02 -29.60 1.62
CA HIS A 449 8.99 -30.09 3.02
C HIS A 449 9.64 -31.46 3.12
N ASP A 450 10.73 -31.68 2.39
CA ASP A 450 11.40 -32.96 2.35
C ASP A 450 12.90 -32.87 2.74
N LYS A 451 13.60 -34.00 2.67
CA LYS A 451 15.02 -34.07 3.01
C LYS A 451 15.95 -33.26 2.12
N ASN A 452 15.48 -32.84 0.94
CA ASN A 452 16.29 -32.17 -0.05
C ASN A 452 16.19 -30.65 0.08
N ALA A 453 15.01 -30.13 0.47
CA ALA A 453 14.78 -28.70 0.70
C ALA A 453 13.60 -28.45 1.61
N GLU A 454 13.68 -27.38 2.40
CA GLU A 454 12.57 -26.80 3.15
C GLU A 454 12.39 -25.32 2.73
N GLY A 455 11.19 -24.99 2.25
CA GLY A 455 10.86 -23.65 1.74
C GLY A 455 9.83 -23.67 0.63
N TRP A 456 9.81 -22.64 -0.18
CA TRP A 456 8.83 -22.50 -1.28
C TRP A 456 9.38 -21.69 -2.43
N LEU A 457 8.74 -21.81 -3.58
CA LEU A 457 8.86 -20.90 -4.71
C LEU A 457 7.49 -20.50 -5.26
N LEU A 458 7.44 -19.33 -5.90
CA LEU A 458 6.26 -18.84 -6.62
C LEU A 458 6.71 -18.21 -7.93
N LEU A 459 6.31 -18.79 -9.07
CA LEU A 459 6.44 -18.19 -10.39
C LEU A 459 5.10 -17.54 -10.76
N ARG A 460 5.12 -16.25 -11.09
CA ARG A 460 3.92 -15.51 -11.50
C ARG A 460 4.17 -14.68 -12.76
N LEU A 461 3.12 -14.18 -13.36
CA LEU A 461 3.18 -13.28 -14.51
C LEU A 461 2.87 -11.85 -14.03
N SER A 462 3.69 -10.88 -14.42
CA SER A 462 3.38 -9.46 -14.18
C SER A 462 2.13 -9.05 -14.98
N LEU A 463 1.29 -8.21 -14.37
CA LEU A 463 0.09 -7.68 -15.04
C LEU A 463 0.44 -6.62 -16.10
N HIS A 464 1.52 -5.86 -15.88
CA HIS A 464 1.85 -4.66 -16.64
C HIS A 464 3.11 -4.80 -17.50
N ASP A 465 4.10 -5.52 -16.99
CA ASP A 465 5.43 -5.62 -17.61
C ASP A 465 5.66 -6.97 -18.26
N PRO A 466 6.48 -7.05 -19.32
CA PRO A 466 6.85 -8.32 -19.97
C PRO A 466 7.86 -9.10 -19.11
N VAL A 467 7.49 -9.41 -17.87
CA VAL A 467 8.35 -10.13 -16.92
C VAL A 467 7.56 -11.18 -16.14
N MET A 468 8.27 -12.25 -15.75
CA MET A 468 7.78 -13.24 -14.80
C MET A 468 8.65 -13.21 -13.53
N PRO A 469 8.16 -12.64 -12.44
CA PRO A 469 8.83 -12.74 -11.14
C PRO A 469 8.80 -14.18 -10.62
N LEU A 470 9.96 -14.65 -10.15
CA LEU A 470 10.12 -15.89 -9.38
C LEU A 470 10.58 -15.51 -7.99
N ASN A 471 9.72 -15.68 -7.00
CA ASN A 471 10.04 -15.52 -5.59
C ASN A 471 10.44 -16.88 -5.00
N ILE A 472 11.48 -16.91 -4.21
CA ILE A 472 11.99 -18.12 -3.54
C ILE A 472 12.30 -17.80 -2.09
N GLU A 473 12.00 -18.72 -1.19
CA GLU A 473 12.49 -18.73 0.18
C GLU A 473 12.94 -20.14 0.54
N GLY A 474 14.17 -20.26 1.02
CA GLY A 474 14.69 -21.48 1.61
C GLY A 474 14.96 -21.28 3.09
N LYS A 475 14.72 -22.29 3.93
CA LYS A 475 15.00 -22.22 5.37
C LYS A 475 16.48 -21.93 5.64
N THR A 476 17.37 -22.50 4.82
CA THR A 476 18.81 -22.27 4.85
C THR A 476 19.31 -21.90 3.44
N GLN A 477 20.56 -21.44 3.33
CA GLN A 477 21.19 -21.20 2.03
C GLN A 477 21.18 -22.45 1.14
N LYS A 478 21.47 -23.62 1.73
CA LYS A 478 21.43 -24.91 1.02
C LYS A 478 20.04 -25.23 0.46
N ASP A 479 19.00 -24.98 1.25
CA ASP A 479 17.62 -25.17 0.81
C ASP A 479 17.25 -24.23 -0.34
N LYS A 480 17.60 -22.95 -0.21
CA LYS A 480 17.40 -21.96 -1.28
C LYS A 480 18.08 -22.39 -2.57
N ASP A 481 19.33 -22.82 -2.50
CA ASP A 481 20.12 -23.25 -3.68
C ASP A 481 19.50 -24.50 -4.33
N ALA A 482 18.97 -25.44 -3.54
CA ALA A 482 18.26 -26.61 -4.05
C ALA A 482 16.94 -26.21 -4.75
N ILE A 483 16.20 -25.25 -4.19
CA ILE A 483 14.96 -24.72 -4.78
C ILE A 483 15.27 -23.97 -6.09
N VAL A 484 16.32 -23.15 -6.12
CA VAL A 484 16.80 -22.48 -7.34
C VAL A 484 17.14 -23.50 -8.43
N LYS A 485 17.84 -24.59 -8.09
CA LYS A 485 18.14 -25.68 -9.01
C LYS A 485 16.87 -26.29 -9.60
N THR A 486 15.90 -26.60 -8.76
CA THR A 486 14.59 -27.12 -9.21
C THR A 486 13.87 -26.12 -10.12
N ALA A 487 13.89 -24.83 -9.79
CA ALA A 487 13.32 -23.78 -10.63
C ALA A 487 13.97 -23.74 -12.01
N LYS A 488 15.32 -23.83 -12.10
CA LYS A 488 16.07 -23.90 -13.36
C LYS A 488 15.61 -25.08 -14.24
N GLU A 489 15.42 -26.25 -13.66
CA GLU A 489 14.94 -27.43 -14.36
C GLU A 489 13.52 -27.22 -14.91
N LEU A 490 12.64 -26.62 -14.10
CA LEU A 490 11.24 -26.37 -14.46
C LEU A 490 11.09 -25.30 -15.56
N VAL A 491 11.95 -24.28 -15.60
CA VAL A 491 11.91 -23.20 -16.61
C VAL A 491 12.79 -23.50 -17.85
N SER A 492 13.49 -24.63 -17.91
CA SER A 492 14.36 -24.96 -19.03
C SER A 492 13.59 -25.09 -20.35
N GLY A 493 14.18 -24.65 -21.47
CA GLY A 493 13.63 -24.82 -22.84
C GLY A 493 12.54 -23.79 -23.22
N PHE A 494 12.29 -22.75 -22.43
CA PHE A 494 11.46 -21.64 -22.86
C PHE A 494 12.29 -20.58 -23.59
N GLU A 495 12.39 -20.66 -24.91
CA GLU A 495 13.30 -19.85 -25.74
C GLU A 495 13.08 -18.34 -25.67
N LEU A 496 11.83 -17.89 -25.42
CA LEU A 496 11.48 -16.48 -25.31
C LEU A 496 11.41 -15.99 -23.85
N LEU A 497 11.84 -16.82 -22.89
CA LEU A 497 11.96 -16.44 -21.48
C LEU A 497 13.43 -16.32 -21.10
N ASP A 498 13.88 -15.13 -20.73
CA ASP A 498 15.25 -14.88 -20.30
C ASP A 498 15.43 -15.28 -18.83
N THR A 499 16.02 -16.43 -18.62
CA THR A 499 16.27 -17.00 -17.28
C THR A 499 17.74 -16.90 -16.85
N THR A 500 18.57 -16.15 -17.57
CA THR A 500 20.02 -15.99 -17.29
C THR A 500 20.31 -15.42 -15.91
N VAL A 501 19.35 -14.68 -15.31
CA VAL A 501 19.43 -14.17 -13.93
C VAL A 501 19.55 -15.27 -12.87
N LEU A 502 19.24 -16.54 -13.20
CA LEU A 502 19.44 -17.68 -12.29
C LEU A 502 20.88 -18.20 -12.29
N ASP A 503 21.73 -17.77 -13.20
CA ASP A 503 23.11 -18.26 -13.33
C ASP A 503 24.12 -17.41 -12.53
N ASN A 504 23.65 -16.27 -12.03
CA ASN A 504 24.38 -15.35 -11.15
C ASN A 504 23.97 -15.59 -9.69
#